data_36d17f347c7aa5d5b191c4dc23d61ece
#
_entry.id   36d17f347c7aa5d5b191c4dc23d61ece
#
_cell.length_a   1.000
_cell.length_b   1.000
_cell.length_c   1.000
_cell.angle_alpha   90.00
_cell.angle_beta   90.00
_cell.angle_gamma   90.00
#
_symmetry.space_group_name_H-M   'P 1'
#
loop_
_entity.id
_entity.type
_entity.pdbx_description
1 polymer ?
#
loop_
_entity_poly.entity_id
_entity_poly.type
_entity_poly.pdbx_seq_one_letter_code
_entity_poly.pdbx_strand_id
1 'polypeptide(L)'
;MAAHGNAPFANDWQWLIGYPAVAAFLWLVGFFYGVFSGWATGAIAGLVVAALAFLITWGAVFVSRLLNAPVLLIRSEQERASAAEAELTERLAHKISVSLVHDHDGVRIVQTLVDLPPPAGQQRGPDQKWVQIVVMSATDLPLVDCETRLISAERISEEGTAAAVILDEPVICPWNNMQPNENRCMTIPAHVPQAANIFSVQQGFSTLYVETTPIKYGFTDQIRQPGKYRLKIGVSAQACPTNVQNFLFRWNGSYDSISITAE
;
A
#
# COMPACT_ATOMS: atom_id res chain seq x y z
N MET A 1 -3.52 7.44 -15.84
CA MET A 1 -3.32 6.66 -17.08
C MET A 1 -4.59 5.86 -17.31
N ALA A 2 -5.38 6.25 -18.29
CA ALA A 2 -6.66 5.60 -18.61
C ALA A 2 -6.34 4.28 -19.33
N ALA A 3 -6.65 3.15 -18.70
CA ALA A 3 -6.64 1.85 -19.34
C ALA A 3 -7.78 1.82 -20.35
N HIS A 4 -7.45 1.81 -21.62
CA HIS A 4 -8.41 1.48 -22.69
C HIS A 4 -8.86 0.04 -22.47
N GLY A 5 -10.03 -0.10 -21.85
CA GLY A 5 -10.76 -1.34 -21.83
C GLY A 5 -11.16 -1.67 -23.28
N ASN A 6 -10.43 -2.59 -23.89
CA ASN A 6 -10.86 -3.20 -25.13
C ASN A 6 -12.18 -3.94 -24.86
N ALA A 7 -13.28 -3.35 -25.29
CA ALA A 7 -14.58 -3.95 -25.18
C ALA A 7 -14.54 -5.33 -25.89
N PRO A 8 -14.95 -6.43 -25.23
CA PRO A 8 -14.92 -7.77 -25.81
C PRO A 8 -15.80 -7.94 -27.05
N PHE A 9 -16.56 -6.92 -27.40
CA PHE A 9 -17.47 -6.87 -28.56
C PHE A 9 -16.83 -6.37 -29.86
N ALA A 10 -15.61 -5.81 -29.83
CA ALA A 10 -15.00 -5.25 -31.05
C ALA A 10 -14.66 -6.32 -32.10
N ASN A 11 -14.42 -7.58 -31.70
CA ASN A 11 -14.14 -8.67 -32.63
C ASN A 11 -15.39 -9.38 -33.19
N ASP A 12 -16.57 -9.14 -32.60
CA ASP A 12 -17.80 -9.80 -33.03
C ASP A 12 -18.32 -9.31 -34.39
N TRP A 13 -17.99 -8.08 -34.79
CA TRP A 13 -18.40 -7.51 -36.08
C TRP A 13 -17.72 -8.20 -37.28
N GLN A 14 -16.50 -8.68 -37.13
CA GLN A 14 -15.81 -9.40 -38.21
C GLN A 14 -16.50 -10.72 -38.55
N TRP A 15 -17.08 -11.39 -37.55
CA TRP A 15 -17.84 -12.63 -37.73
C TRP A 15 -19.22 -12.36 -38.32
N LEU A 16 -19.88 -11.25 -37.93
CA LEU A 16 -21.19 -10.85 -38.45
C LEU A 16 -21.14 -10.48 -39.92
N ILE A 17 -20.04 -9.91 -40.41
CA ILE A 17 -19.86 -9.51 -41.82
C ILE A 17 -19.24 -10.66 -42.64
N GLY A 18 -18.33 -11.42 -42.06
CA GLY A 18 -17.62 -12.50 -42.80
C GLY A 18 -18.54 -13.66 -43.23
N TYR A 19 -19.43 -14.11 -42.36
CA TYR A 19 -20.33 -15.22 -42.67
C TYR A 19 -21.40 -14.91 -43.74
N PRO A 20 -22.10 -13.74 -43.70
CA PRO A 20 -22.98 -13.37 -44.78
C PRO A 20 -22.27 -13.23 -46.12
N ALA A 21 -21.02 -12.74 -46.12
CA ALA A 21 -20.24 -12.59 -47.33
C ALA A 21 -19.86 -13.96 -47.94
N VAL A 22 -19.49 -14.95 -47.12
CA VAL A 22 -19.22 -16.31 -47.55
C VAL A 22 -20.49 -16.98 -48.03
N ALA A 23 -21.62 -16.83 -47.36
CA ALA A 23 -22.91 -17.36 -47.77
C ALA A 23 -23.39 -16.73 -49.11
N ALA A 24 -23.19 -15.41 -49.27
CA ALA A 24 -23.50 -14.72 -50.53
C ALA A 24 -22.59 -15.17 -51.68
N PHE A 25 -21.32 -15.44 -51.42
CA PHE A 25 -20.37 -15.96 -52.38
C PHE A 25 -20.76 -17.38 -52.83
N LEU A 26 -21.09 -18.28 -51.91
CA LEU A 26 -21.55 -19.63 -52.20
C LEU A 26 -22.85 -19.65 -52.97
N TRP A 27 -23.78 -18.69 -52.66
CA TRP A 27 -25.01 -18.51 -53.41
C TRP A 27 -24.74 -18.05 -54.84
N LEU A 28 -23.85 -17.09 -55.05
CA LEU A 28 -23.42 -16.66 -56.38
C LEU A 28 -22.80 -17.79 -57.20
N VAL A 29 -21.91 -18.58 -56.60
CA VAL A 29 -21.29 -19.74 -57.25
C VAL A 29 -22.35 -20.76 -57.61
N GLY A 30 -23.28 -21.11 -56.74
CA GLY A 30 -24.41 -22.00 -56.98
C GLY A 30 -25.34 -21.50 -58.07
N PHE A 31 -25.64 -20.19 -58.11
CA PHE A 31 -26.44 -19.53 -59.12
C PHE A 31 -25.80 -19.60 -60.52
N PHE A 32 -24.53 -19.26 -60.63
CA PHE A 32 -23.78 -19.35 -61.89
C PHE A 32 -23.67 -20.80 -62.39
N TYR A 33 -23.44 -21.76 -61.52
CA TYR A 33 -23.41 -23.17 -61.88
C TYR A 33 -24.78 -23.65 -62.36
N GLY A 34 -25.87 -23.19 -61.78
CA GLY A 34 -27.23 -23.46 -62.15
C GLY A 34 -27.63 -22.87 -63.51
N VAL A 35 -27.16 -21.67 -63.83
CA VAL A 35 -27.37 -21.00 -65.12
C VAL A 35 -26.68 -21.77 -66.27
N PHE A 36 -25.53 -22.40 -66.02
CA PHE A 36 -24.80 -23.17 -67.01
C PHE A 36 -25.33 -24.60 -67.18
N SER A 37 -26.03 -25.17 -66.20
CA SER A 37 -26.45 -26.61 -66.19
C SER A 37 -27.94 -26.85 -66.51
N GLY A 38 -28.74 -25.81 -66.83
CA GLY A 38 -30.18 -25.92 -67.15
C GLY A 38 -31.09 -25.20 -66.13
N TRP A 39 -31.78 -24.22 -66.64
CA TRP A 39 -32.33 -23.08 -65.92
C TRP A 39 -33.22 -23.31 -64.68
N ALA A 40 -34.00 -24.34 -64.63
CA ALA A 40 -35.00 -24.45 -63.55
C ALA A 40 -34.49 -25.29 -62.34
N THR A 41 -33.83 -26.38 -62.57
CA THR A 41 -33.38 -27.33 -61.53
C THR A 41 -32.12 -26.86 -60.82
N GLY A 42 -31.20 -26.19 -61.51
CA GLY A 42 -29.99 -25.69 -60.95
C GLY A 42 -30.19 -24.50 -60.00
N ALA A 43 -31.09 -23.58 -60.31
CA ALA A 43 -31.41 -22.43 -59.45
C ALA A 43 -32.07 -22.85 -58.14
N ILE A 44 -32.96 -23.82 -58.17
CA ILE A 44 -33.61 -24.37 -56.95
C ILE A 44 -32.60 -25.13 -56.09
N ALA A 45 -31.77 -25.95 -56.71
CA ALA A 45 -30.71 -26.68 -55.97
C ALA A 45 -29.69 -25.76 -55.34
N GLY A 46 -29.28 -24.65 -56.01
CA GLY A 46 -28.38 -23.63 -55.46
C GLY A 46 -28.99 -22.90 -54.26
N LEU A 47 -30.31 -22.59 -54.35
CA LEU A 47 -31.02 -21.91 -53.24
C LEU A 47 -31.15 -22.81 -52.01
N VAL A 48 -31.42 -24.11 -52.19
CA VAL A 48 -31.52 -25.08 -51.11
C VAL A 48 -30.14 -25.30 -50.44
N VAL A 49 -29.09 -25.43 -51.23
CA VAL A 49 -27.72 -25.59 -50.69
C VAL A 49 -27.30 -24.32 -49.91
N ALA A 50 -27.59 -23.11 -50.41
CA ALA A 50 -27.27 -21.88 -49.73
C ALA A 50 -28.07 -21.73 -48.40
N ALA A 51 -29.35 -22.10 -48.41
CA ALA A 51 -30.17 -22.06 -47.19
C ALA A 51 -29.71 -23.06 -46.15
N LEU A 52 -29.32 -24.25 -46.52
CA LEU A 52 -28.77 -25.28 -45.64
C LEU A 52 -27.43 -24.83 -45.08
N ALA A 53 -26.52 -24.30 -45.89
CA ALA A 53 -25.23 -23.79 -45.44
C ALA A 53 -25.41 -22.61 -44.41
N PHE A 54 -26.40 -21.74 -44.69
CA PHE A 54 -26.72 -20.67 -43.76
C PHE A 54 -27.24 -21.20 -42.41
N LEU A 55 -28.18 -22.15 -42.42
CA LEU A 55 -28.73 -22.76 -41.22
C LEU A 55 -27.69 -23.51 -40.41
N ILE A 56 -26.79 -24.23 -41.05
CA ILE A 56 -25.71 -24.95 -40.37
C ILE A 56 -24.72 -23.98 -39.70
N THR A 57 -24.29 -22.94 -40.43
CA THR A 57 -23.38 -21.94 -39.91
C THR A 57 -24.01 -21.16 -38.78
N TRP A 58 -25.26 -20.73 -38.95
CA TRP A 58 -25.96 -19.99 -37.91
C TRP A 58 -26.21 -20.83 -36.66
N GLY A 59 -26.62 -22.10 -36.85
CA GLY A 59 -26.77 -23.07 -35.77
C GLY A 59 -25.47 -23.31 -35.03
N ALA A 60 -24.35 -23.48 -35.72
CA ALA A 60 -23.04 -23.67 -35.09
C ALA A 60 -22.59 -22.46 -34.25
N VAL A 61 -22.80 -21.23 -34.76
CA VAL A 61 -22.52 -19.98 -34.01
C VAL A 61 -23.43 -19.87 -32.80
N PHE A 62 -24.72 -20.17 -32.93
CA PHE A 62 -25.67 -20.11 -31.83
C PHE A 62 -25.32 -21.12 -30.72
N VAL A 63 -25.03 -22.35 -31.06
CA VAL A 63 -24.61 -23.39 -30.12
C VAL A 63 -23.30 -23.03 -29.43
N SER A 64 -22.33 -22.50 -30.18
CA SER A 64 -21.04 -22.04 -29.61
C SER A 64 -21.25 -20.91 -28.60
N ARG A 65 -22.12 -19.96 -28.89
CA ARG A 65 -22.45 -18.87 -27.93
C ARG A 65 -23.16 -19.39 -26.69
N LEU A 66 -24.09 -20.33 -26.85
CA LEU A 66 -24.82 -20.95 -25.74
C LEU A 66 -23.90 -21.73 -24.81
N LEU A 67 -22.94 -22.47 -25.38
CA LEU A 67 -21.95 -23.23 -24.60
C LEU A 67 -20.93 -22.33 -23.90
N ASN A 68 -20.57 -21.19 -24.52
CA ASN A 68 -19.57 -20.28 -23.95
C ASN A 68 -20.18 -19.23 -23.02
N ALA A 69 -21.49 -19.01 -23.03
CA ALA A 69 -22.16 -18.02 -22.18
C ALA A 69 -21.86 -18.18 -20.68
N PRO A 70 -21.92 -19.40 -20.09
CA PRO A 70 -21.58 -19.59 -18.69
C PRO A 70 -20.11 -19.28 -18.39
N VAL A 71 -19.19 -19.59 -19.30
CA VAL A 71 -17.77 -19.32 -19.14
C VAL A 71 -17.50 -17.81 -19.15
N LEU A 72 -18.18 -17.07 -20.01
CA LEU A 72 -18.06 -15.61 -20.07
C LEU A 72 -18.62 -14.94 -18.80
N LEU A 73 -19.74 -15.45 -18.27
CA LEU A 73 -20.31 -14.98 -17.01
C LEU A 73 -19.37 -15.23 -15.84
N ILE A 74 -18.83 -16.43 -15.72
CA ILE A 74 -17.87 -16.78 -14.65
C ILE A 74 -16.62 -15.88 -14.74
N ARG A 75 -16.11 -15.66 -15.95
CA ARG A 75 -14.95 -14.79 -16.15
C ARG A 75 -15.22 -13.33 -15.75
N SER A 76 -16.39 -12.80 -16.13
CA SER A 76 -16.76 -11.44 -15.75
C SER A 76 -16.95 -11.27 -14.25
N GLU A 77 -17.48 -12.27 -13.56
CA GLU A 77 -17.60 -12.26 -12.09
C GLU A 77 -16.22 -12.39 -11.41
N GLN A 78 -15.30 -13.21 -11.94
CA GLN A 78 -13.93 -13.28 -11.44
C GLN A 78 -13.18 -11.96 -11.63
N GLU A 79 -13.33 -11.29 -12.76
CA GLU A 79 -12.74 -9.98 -13.00
C GLU A 79 -13.29 -8.91 -12.05
N ARG A 80 -14.60 -8.93 -11.77
CA ARG A 80 -15.21 -8.04 -10.77
C ARG A 80 -14.72 -8.33 -9.36
N ALA A 81 -14.64 -9.61 -8.99
CA ALA A 81 -14.13 -10.01 -7.68
C ALA A 81 -12.67 -9.58 -7.49
N SER A 82 -11.80 -9.82 -8.48
CA SER A 82 -10.40 -9.41 -8.43
C SER A 82 -10.23 -7.88 -8.39
N ALA A 83 -11.05 -7.12 -9.10
CA ALA A 83 -11.06 -5.66 -9.04
C ALA A 83 -11.51 -5.14 -7.66
N ALA A 84 -12.53 -5.77 -7.07
CA ALA A 84 -12.99 -5.42 -5.73
C ALA A 84 -11.94 -5.77 -4.65
N GLU A 85 -11.25 -6.88 -4.79
CA GLU A 85 -10.13 -7.25 -3.91
C GLU A 85 -8.95 -6.29 -4.04
N ALA A 86 -8.61 -5.87 -5.26
CA ALA A 86 -7.56 -4.89 -5.50
C ALA A 86 -7.91 -3.53 -4.89
N GLU A 87 -9.15 -3.06 -5.05
CA GLU A 87 -9.64 -1.81 -4.44
C GLU A 87 -9.63 -1.90 -2.91
N LEU A 88 -10.06 -3.04 -2.34
CA LEU A 88 -10.02 -3.27 -0.90
C LEU A 88 -8.58 -3.26 -0.38
N THR A 89 -7.66 -3.90 -1.10
CA THR A 89 -6.24 -3.93 -0.75
C THR A 89 -5.62 -2.54 -0.81
N GLU A 90 -5.95 -1.74 -1.82
CA GLU A 90 -5.51 -0.36 -1.93
C GLU A 90 -6.05 0.50 -0.77
N ARG A 91 -7.34 0.38 -0.44
CA ARG A 91 -7.94 1.08 0.71
C ARG A 91 -7.30 0.67 2.04
N LEU A 92 -6.93 -0.61 2.18
CA LEU A 92 -6.22 -1.11 3.37
C LEU A 92 -4.77 -0.60 3.45
N ALA A 93 -4.08 -0.50 2.30
CA ALA A 93 -2.70 -0.02 2.25
C ALA A 93 -2.53 1.44 2.72
N HIS A 94 -3.57 2.27 2.57
CA HIS A 94 -3.53 3.69 2.95
C HIS A 94 -4.09 3.98 4.36
N LYS A 95 -4.23 2.97 5.21
CA LYS A 95 -4.81 3.16 6.55
C LYS A 95 -3.88 3.82 7.56
N ILE A 96 -2.57 3.63 7.42
CA ILE A 96 -1.60 4.15 8.38
C ILE A 96 -0.99 5.43 7.83
N SER A 97 -1.22 6.55 8.51
CA SER A 97 -0.52 7.80 8.27
C SER A 97 0.55 7.99 9.33
N VAL A 98 1.77 8.29 8.89
CA VAL A 98 2.90 8.59 9.75
C VAL A 98 3.37 10.00 9.45
N SER A 99 3.50 10.84 10.48
CA SER A 99 3.98 12.21 10.34
C SER A 99 4.85 12.58 11.53
N LEU A 100 5.55 13.71 11.40
CA LEU A 100 6.27 14.30 12.54
C LEU A 100 5.32 15.09 13.43
N VAL A 101 5.64 15.18 14.72
CA VAL A 101 4.97 16.12 15.61
C VAL A 101 5.23 17.55 15.10
N HIS A 102 4.19 18.32 14.88
CA HIS A 102 4.29 19.67 14.28
C HIS A 102 4.95 20.72 15.16
N ASP A 103 5.21 20.43 16.44
CA ASP A 103 5.87 21.36 17.35
C ASP A 103 7.39 21.26 17.18
N HIS A 104 8.02 22.37 16.79
CA HIS A 104 9.47 22.52 16.75
C HIS A 104 10.26 21.40 16.04
N ASP A 105 10.08 21.25 14.74
CA ASP A 105 10.87 20.32 13.88
C ASP A 105 10.80 18.84 14.31
N GLY A 106 9.65 18.37 14.77
CA GLY A 106 9.44 16.99 15.19
C GLY A 106 9.95 16.66 16.58
N VAL A 107 10.27 17.70 17.37
CA VAL A 107 10.80 17.54 18.72
C VAL A 107 9.81 18.11 19.73
N ARG A 108 9.42 17.32 20.71
CA ARG A 108 8.57 17.74 21.83
C ARG A 108 9.42 17.96 23.07
N ILE A 109 9.21 19.11 23.74
CA ILE A 109 9.82 19.39 25.04
C ILE A 109 8.87 18.92 26.14
N VAL A 110 9.36 18.05 27.00
CA VAL A 110 8.62 17.56 28.18
C VAL A 110 9.37 17.96 29.44
N GLN A 111 8.63 18.57 30.33
CA GLN A 111 9.15 18.90 31.65
C GLN A 111 9.13 17.67 32.53
N THR A 112 10.28 17.23 33.03
CA THR A 112 10.34 16.19 34.04
C THR A 112 10.05 16.71 35.42
N LEU A 113 9.27 15.95 36.18
CA LEU A 113 9.07 16.20 37.63
C LEU A 113 9.87 15.14 38.39
N VAL A 114 10.65 15.60 39.35
CA VAL A 114 11.42 14.72 40.24
C VAL A 114 10.75 14.69 41.60
N ASP A 115 10.36 13.49 42.04
CA ASP A 115 9.84 13.27 43.37
C ASP A 115 10.99 13.35 44.40
N LEU A 116 10.90 14.30 45.33
CA LEU A 116 11.82 14.43 46.41
C LEU A 116 11.26 13.75 47.68
N PRO A 117 12.14 13.28 48.59
CA PRO A 117 11.68 12.75 49.85
C PRO A 117 10.87 13.79 50.65
N PRO A 118 9.84 13.38 51.40
CA PRO A 118 9.08 14.32 52.24
C PRO A 118 9.99 15.06 53.23
N PRO A 119 9.75 16.36 53.51
CA PRO A 119 8.58 17.14 53.11
C PRO A 119 8.72 17.93 51.81
N ALA A 120 9.77 17.75 51.02
CA ALA A 120 10.09 18.62 49.89
C ALA A 120 9.13 18.47 48.70
N GLY A 121 8.38 17.37 48.60
CA GLY A 121 7.39 17.15 47.52
C GLY A 121 8.00 16.96 46.12
N GLN A 122 7.37 17.52 45.09
CA GLN A 122 7.87 17.44 43.73
C GLN A 122 8.65 18.69 43.36
N GLN A 123 9.78 18.53 42.73
CA GLN A 123 10.59 19.58 42.15
C GLN A 123 10.67 19.46 40.65
N ARG A 124 10.79 20.59 39.95
CA ARG A 124 11.06 20.63 38.53
C ARG A 124 12.44 20.01 38.26
N GLY A 125 12.44 18.91 37.52
CA GLY A 125 13.67 18.32 37.01
C GLY A 125 14.14 19.00 35.73
N PRO A 126 15.25 18.53 35.14
CA PRO A 126 15.74 19.04 33.87
C PRO A 126 14.73 18.73 32.75
N ASP A 127 14.62 19.66 31.79
CA ASP A 127 13.78 19.47 30.65
C ASP A 127 14.31 18.31 29.75
N GLN A 128 13.42 17.56 29.19
CA GLN A 128 13.74 16.46 28.29
C GLN A 128 13.12 16.74 26.91
N LYS A 129 13.92 16.62 25.87
CA LYS A 129 13.45 16.66 24.47
C LYS A 129 13.22 15.24 23.97
N TRP A 130 12.05 15.05 23.38
CA TRP A 130 11.64 13.79 22.79
C TRP A 130 11.48 13.95 21.29
N VAL A 131 12.17 13.11 20.53
CA VAL A 131 11.95 12.96 19.10
C VAL A 131 10.83 11.94 18.92
N GLN A 132 9.72 12.41 18.35
CA GLN A 132 8.49 11.63 18.24
C GLN A 132 7.99 11.61 16.82
N ILE A 133 7.42 10.48 16.42
CA ILE A 133 6.55 10.40 15.25
C ILE A 133 5.10 10.31 15.68
N VAL A 134 4.22 10.83 14.86
CA VAL A 134 2.77 10.73 15.04
C VAL A 134 2.22 9.68 14.08
N VAL A 135 1.47 8.75 14.63
CA VAL A 135 0.76 7.71 13.88
C VAL A 135 -0.73 7.96 14.02
N MET A 136 -1.44 7.90 12.92
CA MET A 136 -2.88 8.11 12.85
C MET A 136 -3.51 7.15 11.87
N SER A 137 -4.74 6.71 12.15
CA SER A 137 -5.55 6.05 11.13
C SER A 137 -6.01 7.09 10.10
N ALA A 138 -5.74 6.83 8.84
CA ALA A 138 -6.20 7.66 7.72
C ALA A 138 -7.64 7.32 7.28
N THR A 139 -8.27 6.36 7.94
CA THR A 139 -9.64 5.89 7.65
C THR A 139 -10.51 5.99 8.90
N ASP A 140 -11.83 5.82 8.72
CA ASP A 140 -12.82 5.81 9.81
C ASP A 140 -12.72 4.58 10.73
N LEU A 141 -11.78 3.69 10.46
CA LEU A 141 -11.55 2.48 11.26
C LEU A 141 -10.33 2.64 12.18
N PRO A 142 -10.37 2.08 13.39
CA PRO A 142 -9.22 2.10 14.29
C PRO A 142 -8.10 1.20 13.76
N LEU A 143 -6.84 1.52 14.10
CA LEU A 143 -5.70 0.64 13.93
C LEU A 143 -5.60 -0.25 15.18
N VAL A 144 -5.76 -1.55 15.02
CA VAL A 144 -5.68 -2.52 16.11
C VAL A 144 -4.28 -3.11 16.16
N ASP A 145 -3.75 -3.34 17.36
CA ASP A 145 -2.41 -3.91 17.59
C ASP A 145 -1.31 -3.14 16.85
N CYS A 146 -1.38 -1.81 16.90
CA CYS A 146 -0.42 -0.96 16.24
C CYS A 146 0.92 -0.96 16.99
N GLU A 147 2.01 -1.22 16.26
CA GLU A 147 3.37 -1.23 16.77
C GLU A 147 4.27 -0.34 15.93
N THR A 148 5.13 0.43 16.58
CA THR A 148 6.15 1.26 15.93
C THR A 148 7.52 0.66 16.17
N ARG A 149 8.33 0.57 15.10
CA ARG A 149 9.71 0.04 15.16
C ARG A 149 10.69 0.99 14.49
N LEU A 150 11.78 1.28 15.15
CA LEU A 150 12.98 1.78 14.51
C LEU A 150 13.69 0.59 13.86
N ILE A 151 13.61 0.51 12.53
CA ILE A 151 14.12 -0.63 11.74
C ILE A 151 15.64 -0.53 11.57
N SER A 152 16.11 0.66 11.22
CA SER A 152 17.56 0.93 11.09
C SER A 152 17.86 2.39 11.39
N ALA A 153 19.09 2.62 11.84
CA ALA A 153 19.68 3.94 11.96
C ALA A 153 21.08 3.90 11.34
N GLU A 154 21.28 4.71 10.31
CA GLU A 154 22.52 4.81 9.57
C GLU A 154 23.11 6.21 9.74
N ARG A 155 24.39 6.30 10.11
CA ARG A 155 25.09 7.58 10.07
C ARG A 155 25.46 7.90 8.62
N ILE A 156 25.16 9.10 8.18
CA ILE A 156 25.49 9.55 6.84
C ILE A 156 26.62 10.59 6.87
N SER A 157 27.48 10.53 5.85
CA SER A 157 28.52 11.54 5.63
C SER A 157 27.88 12.89 5.22
N GLU A 158 28.69 13.94 5.17
CA GLU A 158 28.24 15.23 4.64
C GLU A 158 27.78 15.14 3.17
N GLU A 159 28.34 14.20 2.43
CA GLU A 159 27.99 13.90 1.04
C GLU A 159 26.70 13.08 0.88
N GLY A 160 26.08 12.66 1.99
CA GLY A 160 24.82 11.90 1.98
C GLY A 160 24.98 10.38 1.80
N THR A 161 26.22 9.87 1.77
CA THR A 161 26.47 8.41 1.69
C THR A 161 26.42 7.78 3.07
N ALA A 162 25.92 6.53 3.18
CA ALA A 162 25.92 5.79 4.43
C ALA A 162 27.37 5.53 4.88
N ALA A 163 27.75 6.06 6.04
CA ALA A 163 29.09 5.93 6.61
C ALA A 163 29.19 4.77 7.61
N ALA A 164 28.14 4.48 8.35
CA ALA A 164 28.07 3.37 9.30
C ALA A 164 26.63 3.00 9.62
N VAL A 165 26.33 1.73 9.71
CA VAL A 165 25.09 1.20 10.30
C VAL A 165 25.25 1.24 11.81
N ILE A 166 24.33 1.89 12.50
CA ILE A 166 24.37 2.05 13.96
C ILE A 166 23.43 1.08 14.65
N LEU A 167 22.32 0.79 13.97
CA LEU A 167 21.31 -0.16 14.44
C LEU A 167 21.07 -1.18 13.34
N ASP A 168 21.37 -2.43 13.64
CA ASP A 168 21.23 -3.59 12.73
C ASP A 168 20.02 -4.48 13.09
N GLU A 169 19.49 -4.33 14.29
CA GLU A 169 18.28 -5.03 14.73
C GLU A 169 17.13 -4.06 14.97
N PRO A 170 15.90 -4.34 14.44
CA PRO A 170 14.74 -3.52 14.71
C PRO A 170 14.42 -3.46 16.21
N VAL A 171 14.17 -2.26 16.71
CA VAL A 171 13.74 -2.04 18.08
C VAL A 171 12.33 -1.47 18.12
N ILE A 172 11.53 -1.91 19.10
CA ILE A 172 10.17 -1.41 19.29
C ILE A 172 10.25 -0.11 20.06
N CYS A 173 9.60 0.91 19.53
CA CYS A 173 9.51 2.23 20.13
C CYS A 173 8.27 2.34 21.02
N PRO A 174 8.38 2.86 22.25
CA PRO A 174 7.25 2.99 23.15
C PRO A 174 6.32 4.12 22.72
N TRP A 175 5.02 3.94 22.97
CA TRP A 175 4.05 5.00 22.83
C TRP A 175 4.15 6.00 23.97
N ASN A 176 3.90 7.28 23.70
CA ASN A 176 4.10 8.37 24.65
C ASN A 176 3.29 8.23 25.96
N ASN A 177 2.15 7.55 25.91
CA ASN A 177 1.24 7.40 27.05
C ASN A 177 1.34 6.02 27.72
N MET A 178 2.31 5.19 27.34
CA MET A 178 2.50 3.87 27.93
C MET A 178 3.62 3.86 28.95
N GLN A 179 3.45 3.06 30.00
CA GLN A 179 4.52 2.85 30.96
C GLN A 179 5.60 1.94 30.37
N PRO A 180 6.89 2.07 30.80
CA PRO A 180 8.02 1.38 30.20
C PRO A 180 7.95 -0.15 30.20
N ASN A 181 7.01 -0.83 30.63
CA ASN A 181 6.87 -2.30 30.61
C ASN A 181 5.47 -2.75 30.18
N GLU A 182 4.66 -1.83 29.68
CA GLU A 182 3.33 -2.14 29.15
C GLU A 182 3.39 -2.68 27.72
N ASN A 183 2.24 -3.11 27.24
CA ASN A 183 2.10 -3.76 25.93
C ASN A 183 2.76 -2.98 24.80
N ARG A 184 3.47 -3.69 23.96
CA ARG A 184 4.16 -3.16 22.77
C ARG A 184 3.19 -2.61 21.72
N CYS A 185 1.95 -3.06 21.75
CA CYS A 185 0.92 -2.75 20.78
C CYS A 185 -0.17 -1.88 21.39
N MET A 186 -0.68 -0.94 20.61
CA MET A 186 -1.75 -0.01 21.00
C MET A 186 -2.87 -0.04 19.97
N THR A 187 -4.11 0.10 20.42
CA THR A 187 -5.22 0.41 19.51
C THR A 187 -5.33 1.92 19.35
N ILE A 188 -5.18 2.40 18.11
CA ILE A 188 -5.28 3.82 17.77
C ILE A 188 -6.67 4.06 17.19
N PRO A 189 -7.52 4.87 17.85
CA PRO A 189 -8.83 5.23 17.32
C PRO A 189 -8.71 5.96 15.96
N ALA A 190 -9.78 5.89 15.18
CA ALA A 190 -9.84 6.61 13.91
C ALA A 190 -9.60 8.12 14.10
N HIS A 191 -8.75 8.71 13.26
CA HIS A 191 -8.41 10.14 13.25
C HIS A 191 -7.81 10.70 14.55
N VAL A 192 -7.45 9.83 15.50
CA VAL A 192 -6.79 10.26 16.75
C VAL A 192 -5.29 10.08 16.61
N PRO A 193 -4.50 11.17 16.62
CA PRO A 193 -3.04 11.06 16.54
C PRO A 193 -2.46 10.48 17.83
N GLN A 194 -1.53 9.54 17.70
CA GLN A 194 -0.77 8.97 18.80
C GLN A 194 0.71 9.11 18.53
N ALA A 195 1.46 9.55 19.54
CA ALA A 195 2.91 9.75 19.40
C ALA A 195 3.68 8.53 19.90
N ALA A 196 4.67 8.11 19.13
CA ALA A 196 5.67 7.11 19.50
C ALA A 196 7.03 7.78 19.72
N ASN A 197 7.70 7.42 20.80
CA ASN A 197 8.99 7.99 21.19
C ASN A 197 10.12 7.22 20.50
N ILE A 198 10.97 7.93 19.76
CA ILE A 198 12.11 7.35 19.06
C ILE A 198 13.40 7.59 19.83
N PHE A 199 13.64 8.84 20.20
CA PHE A 199 14.81 9.25 20.99
C PHE A 199 14.43 10.23 22.07
N SER A 200 15.27 10.28 23.10
CA SER A 200 15.22 11.37 24.09
C SER A 200 16.60 11.91 24.42
N VAL A 201 16.64 13.17 24.80
CA VAL A 201 17.83 13.82 25.37
C VAL A 201 17.45 14.71 26.52
N GLN A 202 18.18 14.65 27.60
CA GLN A 202 17.93 15.44 28.80
C GLN A 202 18.81 16.69 28.81
N GLN A 203 18.26 17.80 29.27
CA GLN A 203 18.99 19.07 29.41
C GLN A 203 20.23 18.88 30.32
N GLY A 204 21.40 19.34 29.86
CA GLY A 204 22.66 19.20 30.56
C GLY A 204 23.41 17.88 30.27
N PHE A 205 22.81 17.01 29.49
CA PHE A 205 23.48 15.77 29.05
C PHE A 205 23.75 15.80 27.54
N SER A 206 24.89 15.23 27.15
CA SER A 206 25.32 15.05 25.76
C SER A 206 25.10 13.62 25.27
N THR A 207 24.09 12.94 25.79
CA THR A 207 23.76 11.56 25.44
C THR A 207 22.35 11.50 24.86
N LEU A 208 22.24 10.88 23.72
CA LEU A 208 20.96 10.57 23.07
C LEU A 208 20.56 9.13 23.45
N TYR A 209 19.38 9.00 23.99
CA TYR A 209 18.82 7.71 24.36
C TYR A 209 17.88 7.21 23.29
N VAL A 210 18.05 5.97 22.83
CA VAL A 210 17.10 5.28 21.98
C VAL A 210 16.00 4.75 22.87
N GLU A 211 14.77 5.18 22.60
CA GLU A 211 13.61 4.72 23.36
C GLU A 211 13.17 3.35 22.89
N THR A 212 13.18 2.37 23.80
CA THR A 212 12.84 0.97 23.47
C THR A 212 11.90 0.37 24.50
N THR A 213 11.03 -0.54 24.02
CA THR A 213 10.20 -1.36 24.90
C THR A 213 10.39 -2.85 24.56
N PRO A 214 10.76 -3.73 25.51
CA PRO A 214 11.24 -3.39 26.84
C PRO A 214 12.54 -2.58 26.79
N ILE A 215 12.83 -1.85 27.86
CA ILE A 215 14.10 -1.10 27.98
C ILE A 215 15.26 -2.05 27.81
N LYS A 216 16.04 -1.89 26.73
CA LYS A 216 17.26 -2.65 26.50
C LYS A 216 18.44 -1.82 26.98
N TYR A 217 19.00 -2.21 28.11
CA TYR A 217 20.26 -1.63 28.57
C TYR A 217 21.38 -1.89 27.57
N GLY A 218 22.10 -0.85 27.16
CA GLY A 218 23.18 -0.95 26.16
C GLY A 218 22.86 -0.35 24.79
N PHE A 219 21.58 -0.16 24.43
CA PHE A 219 21.19 0.54 23.18
C PHE A 219 21.52 2.03 23.21
N THR A 220 21.58 2.62 24.40
CA THR A 220 21.98 4.03 24.61
C THR A 220 23.36 4.35 24.07
N ASP A 221 24.20 3.33 23.85
CA ASP A 221 25.58 3.52 23.42
C ASP A 221 25.76 3.65 21.92
N GLN A 222 24.73 3.34 21.13
CA GLN A 222 24.86 3.26 19.68
C GLN A 222 24.80 4.61 18.97
N ILE A 223 24.12 5.61 19.56
CA ILE A 223 24.05 6.98 18.97
C ILE A 223 24.73 7.99 19.92
N ARG A 224 26.01 7.80 20.18
CA ARG A 224 26.83 8.74 20.98
C ARG A 224 27.51 9.83 20.16
N GLN A 225 27.68 9.61 18.88
CA GLN A 225 28.43 10.55 18.06
C GLN A 225 27.50 11.56 17.42
N PRO A 226 27.81 12.87 17.54
CA PRO A 226 27.10 13.88 16.78
C PRO A 226 27.16 13.60 15.28
N GLY A 227 26.08 13.94 14.55
CA GLY A 227 26.05 13.73 13.11
C GLY A 227 24.67 13.80 12.51
N LYS A 228 24.62 13.42 11.23
CA LYS A 228 23.39 13.19 10.48
C LYS A 228 23.10 11.71 10.43
N TYR A 229 21.86 11.34 10.62
CA TYR A 229 21.42 9.95 10.64
C TYR A 229 20.21 9.79 9.74
N ARG A 230 20.21 8.75 8.93
CA ARG A 230 19.02 8.27 8.22
C ARG A 230 18.35 7.21 9.09
N LEU A 231 17.11 7.46 9.43
CA LEU A 231 16.30 6.56 10.24
C LEU A 231 15.26 5.92 9.34
N LYS A 232 15.12 4.61 9.44
CA LYS A 232 14.04 3.86 8.82
C LYS A 232 13.08 3.41 9.89
N ILE A 233 11.85 3.93 9.84
CA ILE A 233 10.83 3.66 10.86
C ILE A 233 9.66 2.94 10.19
N GLY A 234 9.23 1.84 10.79
CA GLY A 234 8.10 1.05 10.35
C GLY A 234 6.96 1.10 11.36
N VAL A 235 5.75 1.24 10.86
CA VAL A 235 4.53 1.15 11.67
C VAL A 235 3.68 0.03 11.10
N SER A 236 3.33 -0.93 11.93
CA SER A 236 2.47 -2.06 11.58
C SER A 236 1.22 -2.07 12.43
N ALA A 237 0.12 -2.57 11.89
CA ALA A 237 -1.12 -2.81 12.61
C ALA A 237 -1.78 -4.08 12.07
N GLN A 238 -2.72 -4.65 12.83
CA GLN A 238 -3.45 -5.84 12.43
C GLN A 238 -4.19 -5.58 11.09
N ALA A 239 -4.07 -6.52 10.17
CA ALA A 239 -4.69 -6.46 8.82
C ALA A 239 -4.30 -5.22 7.98
N CYS A 240 -3.18 -4.57 8.31
CA CYS A 240 -2.63 -3.46 7.52
C CYS A 240 -1.21 -3.81 7.07
N PRO A 241 -0.82 -3.47 5.84
CA PRO A 241 0.58 -3.55 5.45
C PRO A 241 1.42 -2.58 6.29
N THR A 242 2.65 -2.98 6.57
CA THR A 242 3.59 -2.13 7.31
C THR A 242 3.88 -0.86 6.49
N ASN A 243 3.62 0.30 7.08
CA ASN A 243 4.04 1.57 6.52
C ASN A 243 5.48 1.85 6.97
N VAL A 244 6.39 2.02 6.00
CA VAL A 244 7.81 2.28 6.27
C VAL A 244 8.17 3.63 5.70
N GLN A 245 8.75 4.50 6.53
CA GLN A 245 9.19 5.83 6.14
C GLN A 245 10.62 6.09 6.57
N ASN A 246 11.31 6.93 5.80
CA ASN A 246 12.64 7.39 6.09
C ASN A 246 12.60 8.81 6.64
N PHE A 247 13.48 9.06 7.62
CA PHE A 247 13.63 10.36 8.25
C PHE A 247 15.10 10.74 8.32
N LEU A 248 15.37 12.01 8.11
CA LEU A 248 16.68 12.59 8.33
C LEU A 248 16.73 13.22 9.71
N PHE A 249 17.53 12.66 10.60
CA PHE A 249 17.76 13.13 11.96
C PHE A 249 19.13 13.80 12.05
N ARG A 250 19.18 14.95 12.68
CA ARG A 250 20.42 15.71 12.94
C ARG A 250 20.57 15.99 14.41
N TRP A 251 21.77 15.76 14.91
CA TRP A 251 22.13 16.04 16.29
C TRP A 251 23.62 16.41 16.38
N ASN A 252 23.96 17.52 17.05
CA ASN A 252 25.33 17.99 17.21
C ASN A 252 25.98 17.61 18.56
N GLY A 253 25.33 16.77 19.35
CA GLY A 253 25.81 16.37 20.67
C GLY A 253 25.25 17.24 21.80
N SER A 254 24.37 18.20 21.52
CA SER A 254 23.78 19.03 22.56
C SER A 254 22.25 18.94 22.56
N TYR A 255 21.67 19.24 23.72
CA TYR A 255 20.22 19.32 23.91
C TYR A 255 19.53 20.29 22.93
N ASP A 256 20.19 21.40 22.55
CA ASP A 256 19.54 22.46 21.77
C ASP A 256 19.56 22.24 20.26
N SER A 257 20.29 21.22 19.78
CA SER A 257 20.56 21.03 18.36
C SER A 257 19.99 19.74 17.80
N ILE A 258 18.75 19.46 18.07
CA ILE A 258 18.06 18.29 17.56
C ILE A 258 17.06 18.73 16.50
N SER A 259 17.09 18.09 15.34
CA SER A 259 16.05 18.23 14.33
C SER A 259 15.79 16.91 13.61
N ILE A 260 14.54 16.71 13.15
CA ILE A 260 14.12 15.58 12.35
C ILE A 260 13.24 16.06 11.21
N THR A 261 13.46 15.55 10.02
CA THR A 261 12.66 15.86 8.83
C THR A 261 12.31 14.57 8.10
N ALA A 262 11.16 14.52 7.46
CA ALA A 262 10.83 13.40 6.55
C ALA A 262 11.70 13.49 5.29
N GLU A 263 12.15 12.35 4.77
CA GLU A 263 12.91 12.21 3.51
C GLU A 263 11.98 11.95 2.33
#